data_2025888617c8e9921c93e635a337fb0f
#
_entry.id   2025888617c8e9921c93e635a337fb0f
#
_cell.length_a   1.000
_cell.length_b   1.000
_cell.length_c   1.000
_cell.angle_alpha   90.00
_cell.angle_beta   90.00
_cell.angle_gamma   90.00
#
_symmetry.space_group_name_H-M   'P 1'
#
loop_
_entity.id
_entity.type
_entity.pdbx_description
1 polymer ?
#
loop_
_entity_poly.entity_id
_entity_poly.type
_entity_poly.pdbx_seq_one_letter_code
_entity_poly.pdbx_strand_id
1 'polypeptide(L)'
;MSIPSRRPDDGAPLRRFLLVLGLTMGLVACGAELGFDTETPSESAAEAADDSPMEHAAKHLDPKYVCPMHPQIIRDEEGTCPICGMDLVEKLMDPMTGKYPEVALTSAVVQTLGVRTAPVERGTLWKYIKTVGRIAYDETRLAHVHPRAPGWIESLSLRAEGEPVQAGQELAELYAPAILNAQVDFLLAQDRNAADRRRVSADKARNILRLLDVPDDVITAIQRDGEARNRVPIRAPIDGIVTQMVARDGMYVTEASEMFTIADLSQVWVMVDIYESQIDWLSEGLSAEMRVPARPGRTWEGEVDYLYPELDPVSRTLQVRLVFENPDRVLKPNMFADVVIYGGPKREVLKIPAEALIVTGERESVVTVLGDGRFQPVDVVTGMQRGDEVEILSGLDEDDEIVVSGQFLIDSESNLQASFQRMSGAQ
;
A
#
# COMPACT_ATOMS: atom_id res chain seq x y z
N MET A 1 -65.24 -5.46 -24.87
CA MET A 1 -64.58 -5.14 -26.16
C MET A 1 -63.23 -5.83 -26.07
N SER A 2 -63.20 -7.05 -26.45
CA SER A 2 -62.50 -7.76 -27.53
C SER A 2 -61.01 -7.92 -27.29
N ILE A 3 -60.64 -9.15 -26.93
CA ILE A 3 -59.39 -9.90 -27.00
C ILE A 3 -58.94 -9.98 -28.50
N PRO A 4 -57.61 -10.15 -28.84
CA PRO A 4 -56.96 -11.47 -28.85
C PRO A 4 -55.48 -11.43 -28.49
N SER A 5 -54.93 -12.39 -27.73
CA SER A 5 -54.37 -13.75 -28.02
C SER A 5 -53.39 -13.81 -29.20
N ARG A 6 -52.15 -14.16 -28.93
CA ARG A 6 -51.32 -15.14 -29.66
C ARG A 6 -50.05 -15.56 -28.89
N ARG A 7 -49.99 -16.82 -28.56
CA ARG A 7 -48.85 -17.73 -28.55
C ARG A 7 -48.95 -18.56 -29.86
N PRO A 8 -48.02 -19.42 -30.26
CA PRO A 8 -46.73 -19.91 -29.71
C PRO A 8 -45.63 -19.97 -30.81
N ASP A 9 -44.41 -20.46 -30.53
CA ASP A 9 -43.79 -21.71 -30.99
C ASP A 9 -42.26 -21.66 -30.95
N ASP A 10 -41.74 -22.66 -30.26
CA ASP A 10 -40.85 -23.72 -30.69
C ASP A 10 -39.36 -23.44 -31.01
N GLY A 11 -38.47 -24.25 -30.35
CA GLY A 11 -37.30 -24.74 -31.00
C GLY A 11 -36.00 -24.83 -30.18
N ALA A 12 -35.83 -25.85 -29.38
CA ALA A 12 -34.51 -26.36 -29.05
C ALA A 12 -33.89 -27.06 -30.29
N PRO A 13 -32.55 -27.36 -30.41
CA PRO A 13 -31.95 -28.38 -29.56
C PRO A 13 -30.45 -28.23 -29.24
N LEU A 14 -30.03 -28.95 -28.17
CA LEU A 14 -28.74 -29.57 -27.86
C LEU A 14 -27.76 -29.72 -29.03
N ARG A 15 -26.47 -29.38 -28.78
CA ARG A 15 -25.35 -30.16 -29.28
C ARG A 15 -24.22 -30.27 -28.25
N ARG A 16 -24.16 -31.48 -27.67
CA ARG A 16 -22.98 -32.10 -27.06
C ARG A 16 -21.89 -32.23 -28.12
N PHE A 17 -20.63 -31.97 -27.77
CA PHE A 17 -19.46 -32.60 -28.40
C PHE A 17 -18.48 -33.02 -27.31
N LEU A 18 -18.46 -34.32 -27.11
CA LEU A 18 -17.44 -35.13 -26.49
C LEU A 18 -16.47 -35.57 -27.60
N LEU A 19 -15.16 -35.55 -27.33
CA LEU A 19 -14.12 -36.39 -27.98
C LEU A 19 -12.89 -36.30 -27.05
N VAL A 20 -12.59 -37.19 -26.20
CA VAL A 20 -12.07 -38.57 -26.20
C VAL A 20 -10.75 -38.73 -26.99
N LEU A 21 -9.69 -38.89 -26.15
CA LEU A 21 -8.62 -39.91 -26.14
C LEU A 21 -7.80 -40.15 -27.40
N GLY A 22 -6.47 -40.16 -27.23
CA GLY A 22 -5.53 -40.74 -28.19
C GLY A 22 -4.10 -40.79 -27.69
N LEU A 23 -3.80 -41.79 -26.90
CA LEU A 23 -2.49 -42.25 -26.46
C LEU A 23 -1.89 -43.11 -27.62
N THR A 24 -0.69 -42.80 -28.14
CA THR A 24 0.17 -43.86 -28.71
C THR A 24 1.66 -43.49 -28.65
N MET A 25 2.35 -44.36 -28.02
CA MET A 25 3.76 -44.59 -27.90
C MET A 25 4.29 -45.16 -29.26
N GLY A 26 5.44 -44.69 -29.75
CA GLY A 26 6.09 -45.26 -30.93
C GLY A 26 7.56 -44.86 -31.01
N LEU A 27 8.41 -45.75 -30.49
CA LEU A 27 9.84 -45.79 -30.76
C LEU A 27 10.05 -46.30 -32.21
N VAL A 28 10.82 -45.59 -33.05
CA VAL A 28 11.62 -46.22 -34.12
C VAL A 28 12.91 -45.44 -34.24
N ALA A 29 14.02 -46.14 -34.05
CA ALA A 29 15.36 -45.73 -34.38
C ALA A 29 15.57 -45.94 -35.89
N CYS A 30 16.20 -44.99 -36.59
CA CYS A 30 16.96 -45.24 -37.79
C CYS A 30 18.00 -44.14 -37.98
N GLY A 31 19.25 -44.55 -38.08
CA GLY A 31 20.40 -43.69 -38.25
C GLY A 31 20.48 -43.15 -39.68
N ALA A 32 21.06 -41.98 -39.81
CA ALA A 32 21.72 -41.48 -41.02
C ALA A 32 22.90 -40.61 -40.59
N GLU A 33 24.07 -41.11 -40.84
CA GLU A 33 25.33 -40.37 -40.74
C GLU A 33 25.33 -39.24 -41.75
N LEU A 34 25.49 -38.01 -41.31
CA LEU A 34 25.97 -36.91 -42.12
C LEU A 34 27.10 -36.25 -41.36
N GLY A 35 28.30 -36.41 -41.92
CA GLY A 35 29.53 -35.82 -41.42
C GLY A 35 29.43 -34.30 -41.38
N PHE A 36 29.76 -33.74 -40.25
CA PHE A 36 30.13 -32.34 -40.10
C PHE A 36 31.58 -32.29 -39.65
N ASP A 37 32.37 -31.63 -40.47
CA ASP A 37 33.76 -31.34 -40.23
C ASP A 37 33.92 -30.59 -38.91
N THR A 38 34.71 -31.15 -38.03
CA THR A 38 35.22 -30.51 -36.84
C THR A 38 36.29 -29.50 -37.22
N GLU A 39 35.89 -28.24 -37.47
CA GLU A 39 36.82 -27.14 -37.31
C GLU A 39 36.94 -26.83 -35.82
N THR A 40 38.12 -27.05 -35.30
CA THR A 40 38.58 -26.62 -33.99
C THR A 40 38.49 -25.09 -33.90
N PRO A 41 37.78 -24.51 -32.91
CA PRO A 41 37.94 -23.08 -32.60
C PRO A 41 39.32 -22.89 -32.00
N SER A 42 40.08 -22.00 -32.64
CA SER A 42 41.39 -21.53 -32.19
C SER A 42 41.35 -20.98 -30.74
N GLU A 43 42.38 -21.31 -30.01
CA GLU A 43 42.83 -20.72 -28.78
C GLU A 43 42.81 -19.19 -28.83
N SER A 44 41.73 -18.55 -28.37
CA SER A 44 41.72 -17.13 -27.94
C SER A 44 40.59 -16.78 -26.98
N ALA A 45 40.10 -17.73 -26.21
CA ALA A 45 39.04 -17.49 -25.20
C ALA A 45 39.50 -17.78 -23.77
N ALA A 46 40.77 -17.53 -23.47
CA ALA A 46 41.33 -17.77 -22.12
C ALA A 46 42.07 -16.53 -21.57
N GLU A 47 41.49 -15.33 -21.73
CA GLU A 47 42.04 -14.13 -21.09
C GLU A 47 40.93 -13.08 -20.73
N ALA A 48 39.82 -13.55 -20.17
CA ALA A 48 38.73 -12.69 -19.76
C ALA A 48 38.14 -13.11 -18.40
N ALA A 49 38.98 -13.35 -17.41
CA ALA A 49 38.50 -13.78 -16.09
C ALA A 49 39.29 -13.17 -14.93
N ASP A 50 39.62 -11.86 -14.99
CA ASP A 50 40.19 -11.18 -13.81
C ASP A 50 39.92 -9.66 -13.78
N ASP A 51 38.94 -9.16 -14.51
CA ASP A 51 38.56 -7.77 -14.40
C ASP A 51 37.56 -7.58 -13.25
N SER A 52 37.86 -6.66 -12.35
CA SER A 52 36.89 -6.24 -11.35
C SER A 52 35.64 -5.67 -12.02
N PRO A 53 34.43 -5.75 -11.39
CA PRO A 53 33.21 -5.17 -11.97
C PRO A 53 33.35 -3.71 -12.37
N MET A 54 34.27 -2.97 -11.74
CA MET A 54 34.57 -1.57 -12.00
C MET A 54 35.47 -1.38 -13.23
N GLU A 55 36.45 -2.29 -13.46
CA GLU A 55 37.25 -2.32 -14.69
C GLU A 55 36.46 -2.82 -15.90
N HIS A 56 35.55 -3.74 -15.68
CA HIS A 56 34.63 -4.19 -16.74
C HIS A 56 33.67 -3.08 -17.17
N ALA A 57 33.14 -2.30 -16.22
CA ALA A 57 32.32 -1.13 -16.52
C ALA A 57 33.12 -0.02 -17.24
N ALA A 58 34.40 0.15 -16.91
CA ALA A 58 35.28 1.12 -17.59
C ALA A 58 35.59 0.73 -19.04
N LYS A 59 35.60 -0.56 -19.37
CA LYS A 59 35.81 -1.03 -20.78
C LYS A 59 34.59 -0.80 -21.70
N HIS A 60 33.40 -0.56 -21.12
CA HIS A 60 32.17 -0.20 -21.85
C HIS A 60 31.93 1.31 -21.97
N LEU A 61 32.83 2.12 -21.44
CA LEU A 61 32.91 3.56 -21.69
C LEU A 61 33.71 3.81 -22.98
N ASP A 62 33.21 3.29 -24.10
CA ASP A 62 33.80 3.62 -25.39
C ASP A 62 33.68 5.13 -25.63
N PRO A 63 34.76 5.78 -26.15
CA PRO A 63 34.68 7.18 -26.48
C PRO A 63 33.57 7.39 -27.51
N LYS A 64 32.59 8.23 -27.19
CA LYS A 64 31.52 8.59 -28.12
C LYS A 64 31.90 9.85 -28.86
N TYR A 65 31.75 9.81 -30.17
CA TYR A 65 32.05 10.94 -31.04
C TYR A 65 30.78 11.75 -31.30
N VAL A 66 30.83 13.07 -31.05
CA VAL A 66 29.69 14.01 -31.13
C VAL A 66 30.01 15.15 -32.12
N CYS A 67 29.03 15.56 -32.89
CA CYS A 67 29.17 16.74 -33.72
C CYS A 67 29.09 18.03 -32.91
N PRO A 68 30.09 18.92 -32.98
CA PRO A 68 30.06 20.19 -32.22
C PRO A 68 28.87 21.10 -32.54
N MET A 69 28.34 21.03 -33.76
CA MET A 69 27.19 21.81 -34.22
C MET A 69 25.85 21.10 -34.09
N HIS A 70 25.85 19.76 -34.01
CA HIS A 70 24.65 18.94 -33.92
C HIS A 70 24.79 17.94 -32.77
N PRO A 71 24.56 18.32 -31.52
CA PRO A 71 24.78 17.50 -30.33
C PRO A 71 23.96 16.17 -30.34
N GLN A 72 22.88 16.12 -31.10
CA GLN A 72 22.04 14.93 -31.28
C GLN A 72 22.69 13.83 -32.13
N ILE A 73 23.80 14.17 -32.87
CA ILE A 73 24.55 13.19 -33.66
C ILE A 73 25.67 12.64 -32.80
N ILE A 74 25.44 11.44 -32.26
CA ILE A 74 26.38 10.66 -31.44
C ILE A 74 26.72 9.39 -32.18
N ARG A 75 28.01 9.04 -32.30
CA ARG A 75 28.52 7.78 -32.90
C ARG A 75 29.58 7.17 -32.00
N ASP A 76 29.73 5.87 -32.13
CA ASP A 76 30.72 5.09 -31.36
C ASP A 76 32.10 5.07 -32.04
N GLU A 77 32.21 5.61 -33.28
CA GLU A 77 33.44 5.66 -34.07
C GLU A 77 33.68 7.05 -34.66
N GLU A 78 34.93 7.35 -34.93
CA GLU A 78 35.33 8.57 -35.65
C GLU A 78 34.63 8.67 -37.00
N GLY A 79 34.26 9.87 -37.42
CA GLY A 79 33.62 10.09 -38.70
C GLY A 79 33.12 11.50 -38.88
N THR A 80 32.41 11.74 -39.99
CA THR A 80 31.84 13.04 -40.31
C THR A 80 30.36 13.12 -39.99
N CYS A 81 29.92 14.28 -39.57
CA CYS A 81 28.51 14.54 -39.28
C CYS A 81 27.67 14.50 -40.58
N PRO A 82 26.62 13.68 -40.67
CA PRO A 82 25.81 13.56 -41.89
C PRO A 82 24.99 14.79 -42.21
N ILE A 83 24.90 15.77 -41.27
CA ILE A 83 24.11 16.99 -41.43
C ILE A 83 24.99 18.15 -41.97
N CYS A 84 26.19 18.33 -41.38
CA CYS A 84 27.05 19.49 -41.71
C CYS A 84 28.40 19.13 -42.30
N GLY A 85 28.75 17.84 -42.37
CA GLY A 85 30.04 17.39 -42.97
C GLY A 85 31.27 17.67 -42.11
N MET A 86 31.14 18.18 -40.89
CA MET A 86 32.28 18.39 -39.98
C MET A 86 32.63 17.05 -39.29
N ASP A 87 33.92 16.92 -38.97
CA ASP A 87 34.41 15.76 -38.23
C ASP A 87 33.79 15.72 -36.85
N LEU A 88 33.43 14.52 -36.42
CA LEU A 88 32.95 14.25 -35.07
C LEU A 88 34.14 14.33 -34.12
N VAL A 89 33.94 15.00 -32.99
CA VAL A 89 34.95 15.16 -31.95
C VAL A 89 34.64 14.15 -30.84
N GLU A 90 35.70 13.49 -30.37
CA GLU A 90 35.60 12.57 -29.24
C GLU A 90 34.97 13.28 -28.02
N LYS A 91 33.85 12.78 -27.53
CA LYS A 91 33.28 13.24 -26.27
C LYS A 91 34.08 12.56 -25.16
N LEU A 92 35.17 13.21 -24.76
CA LEU A 92 35.86 12.84 -23.53
C LEU A 92 34.81 12.97 -22.40
N MET A 93 34.32 11.86 -21.93
CA MET A 93 33.71 11.83 -20.61
C MET A 93 34.87 12.04 -19.64
N ASP A 94 35.04 13.26 -19.15
CA ASP A 94 35.91 13.49 -18.01
C ASP A 94 35.48 12.54 -16.91
N PRO A 95 36.38 11.68 -16.39
CA PRO A 95 36.09 10.91 -15.21
C PRO A 95 35.78 11.90 -14.11
N MET A 96 34.52 11.99 -13.73
CA MET A 96 33.87 12.74 -12.66
C MET A 96 34.85 13.41 -11.65
N THR A 97 35.59 14.40 -12.08
CA THR A 97 36.08 15.46 -11.22
C THR A 97 35.13 16.62 -11.46
N GLY A 98 33.99 16.60 -10.72
CA GLY A 98 32.90 17.57 -10.85
C GLY A 98 33.27 18.97 -10.45
N LYS A 99 34.29 19.55 -11.08
CA LYS A 99 34.64 20.94 -10.92
C LYS A 99 34.25 21.71 -12.18
N TYR A 100 33.06 22.29 -12.09
CA TYR A 100 32.67 23.36 -13.04
C TYR A 100 33.60 24.54 -12.87
N PRO A 101 33.84 25.30 -13.94
CA PRO A 101 34.69 26.49 -13.85
C PRO A 101 34.10 27.51 -12.86
N GLU A 102 35.00 28.12 -12.11
CA GLU A 102 34.66 29.23 -11.22
C GLU A 102 34.17 30.44 -12.06
N VAL A 103 33.08 31.05 -11.62
CA VAL A 103 32.53 32.27 -12.18
C VAL A 103 32.88 33.43 -11.24
N ALA A 104 33.60 34.39 -11.75
CA ALA A 104 33.91 35.64 -11.01
C ALA A 104 32.93 36.74 -11.40
N LEU A 105 32.18 37.26 -10.45
CA LEU A 105 31.24 38.36 -10.62
C LEU A 105 31.69 39.56 -9.83
N THR A 106 31.56 40.74 -10.44
CA THR A 106 31.84 41.99 -9.73
C THR A 106 30.75 42.27 -8.70
N SER A 107 31.09 42.97 -7.61
CA SER A 107 30.13 43.34 -6.56
C SER A 107 28.89 44.06 -7.09
N ALA A 108 29.05 44.88 -8.14
CA ALA A 108 27.93 45.56 -8.79
C ALA A 108 26.97 44.59 -9.47
N VAL A 109 27.47 43.51 -10.10
CA VAL A 109 26.69 42.48 -10.73
C VAL A 109 25.97 41.63 -9.68
N VAL A 110 26.67 41.22 -8.60
CA VAL A 110 26.11 40.49 -7.48
C VAL A 110 24.92 41.23 -6.86
N GLN A 111 25.07 42.55 -6.64
CA GLN A 111 23.96 43.36 -6.13
C GLN A 111 22.80 43.51 -7.13
N THR A 112 23.11 43.66 -8.42
CA THR A 112 22.07 43.80 -9.46
C THR A 112 21.25 42.50 -9.62
N LEU A 113 21.90 41.37 -9.50
CA LEU A 113 21.26 40.05 -9.58
C LEU A 113 20.48 39.68 -8.28
N GLY A 114 20.68 40.46 -7.22
CA GLY A 114 20.04 40.20 -5.92
C GLY A 114 20.48 38.85 -5.33
N VAL A 115 21.74 38.49 -5.51
CA VAL A 115 22.30 37.24 -4.98
C VAL A 115 22.20 37.24 -3.45
N ARG A 116 21.54 36.23 -2.92
CA ARG A 116 21.47 35.95 -1.48
C ARG A 116 22.18 34.62 -1.22
N THR A 117 22.79 34.51 -0.07
CA THR A 117 23.55 33.35 0.35
C THR A 117 22.99 32.80 1.66
N ALA A 118 23.21 31.54 1.92
CA ALA A 118 22.91 30.88 3.19
C ALA A 118 23.98 29.84 3.49
N PRO A 119 24.28 29.57 4.75
CA PRO A 119 25.20 28.50 5.13
C PRO A 119 24.51 27.13 4.99
N VAL A 120 25.32 26.12 4.71
CA VAL A 120 24.91 24.71 4.85
C VAL A 120 24.97 24.34 6.33
N GLU A 121 23.83 23.98 6.87
CA GLU A 121 23.71 23.71 8.30
C GLU A 121 23.44 22.23 8.58
N ARG A 122 23.99 21.74 9.69
CA ARG A 122 23.61 20.45 10.24
C ARG A 122 22.39 20.61 11.12
N GLY A 123 21.38 19.77 10.91
CA GLY A 123 20.13 19.90 11.65
C GLY A 123 19.31 18.64 11.71
N THR A 124 18.08 18.78 12.16
CA THR A 124 17.12 17.67 12.25
C THR A 124 16.00 17.89 11.25
N LEU A 125 15.78 16.94 10.35
CA LEU A 125 14.60 16.88 9.50
C LEU A 125 13.61 15.86 10.09
N TRP A 126 12.35 16.27 10.17
CA TRP A 126 11.29 15.41 10.66
C TRP A 126 10.63 14.67 9.50
N LYS A 127 10.69 13.35 9.55
CA LYS A 127 9.95 12.52 8.61
C LYS A 127 8.47 12.55 8.98
N TYR A 128 7.63 12.86 8.03
CA TYR A 128 6.20 12.68 8.14
C TYR A 128 5.61 12.34 6.77
N ILE A 129 4.61 11.48 6.79
CA ILE A 129 3.90 11.05 5.59
C ILE A 129 2.52 11.64 5.63
N LYS A 130 2.15 12.39 4.61
CA LYS A 130 0.78 12.90 4.40
C LYS A 130 0.10 12.03 3.36
N THR A 131 -1.03 11.46 3.72
CA THR A 131 -1.81 10.59 2.86
C THR A 131 -3.29 10.73 3.14
N VAL A 132 -4.11 10.10 2.30
CA VAL A 132 -5.53 9.98 2.51
C VAL A 132 -5.85 8.56 2.95
N GLY A 133 -6.61 8.44 4.03
CA GLY A 133 -7.06 7.15 4.53
C GLY A 133 -8.56 6.96 4.35
N ARG A 134 -8.97 5.70 4.28
CA ARG A 134 -10.37 5.28 4.35
C ARG A 134 -10.63 4.61 5.68
N ILE A 135 -11.63 5.11 6.42
CA ILE A 135 -12.09 4.49 7.66
C ILE A 135 -12.74 3.15 7.34
N ALA A 136 -12.35 2.11 8.05
CA ALA A 136 -12.87 0.76 7.93
C ALA A 136 -13.37 0.26 9.30
N TYR A 137 -14.12 -0.82 9.28
CA TYR A 137 -14.43 -1.56 10.50
C TYR A 137 -13.15 -2.16 11.08
N ASP A 138 -13.08 -2.25 12.39
CA ASP A 138 -12.16 -3.15 13.06
C ASP A 138 -12.74 -4.58 12.94
N GLU A 139 -12.14 -5.38 12.06
CA GLU A 139 -12.61 -6.75 11.78
C GLU A 139 -12.51 -7.66 13.00
N THR A 140 -11.66 -7.33 13.97
CA THR A 140 -11.56 -8.10 15.23
C THR A 140 -12.72 -7.83 16.17
N ARG A 141 -13.48 -6.76 15.91
CA ARG A 141 -14.65 -6.34 16.68
C ARG A 141 -15.97 -6.52 15.91
N LEU A 142 -15.96 -7.36 14.89
CA LEU A 142 -17.16 -7.80 14.20
C LEU A 142 -17.68 -9.10 14.83
N ALA A 143 -18.96 -9.16 15.04
CA ALA A 143 -19.65 -10.39 15.48
C ALA A 143 -20.68 -10.81 14.43
N HIS A 144 -20.48 -12.03 13.90
CA HIS A 144 -21.41 -12.66 12.98
C HIS A 144 -22.35 -13.55 13.77
N VAL A 145 -23.66 -13.35 13.62
CA VAL A 145 -24.71 -14.10 14.33
C VAL A 145 -25.31 -15.13 13.38
N HIS A 146 -25.06 -16.39 13.70
CA HIS A 146 -25.61 -17.56 13.01
C HIS A 146 -26.47 -18.39 13.96
N PRO A 147 -27.58 -19.01 13.49
CA PRO A 147 -28.33 -19.92 14.32
C PRO A 147 -27.53 -21.21 14.52
N ARG A 148 -27.68 -21.87 15.69
CA ARG A 148 -27.01 -23.11 15.99
C ARG A 148 -27.83 -24.37 15.59
N ALA A 149 -29.04 -24.15 15.07
CA ALA A 149 -29.90 -25.18 14.54
C ALA A 149 -30.78 -24.62 13.43
N PRO A 150 -31.15 -25.44 12.43
CA PRO A 150 -32.05 -25.02 11.38
C PRO A 150 -33.46 -24.77 11.91
N GLY A 151 -34.10 -23.69 11.41
CA GLY A 151 -35.43 -23.32 11.89
C GLY A 151 -36.04 -22.15 11.13
N TRP A 152 -37.12 -21.61 11.67
CA TRP A 152 -37.83 -20.44 11.12
C TRP A 152 -37.70 -19.26 12.08
N ILE A 153 -37.47 -18.09 11.52
CA ILE A 153 -37.55 -16.84 12.25
C ILE A 153 -39.01 -16.50 12.42
N GLU A 154 -39.49 -16.47 13.67
CA GLU A 154 -40.88 -16.16 14.01
C GLU A 154 -41.13 -14.67 14.09
N SER A 155 -40.18 -13.94 14.67
CA SER A 155 -40.24 -12.48 14.81
C SER A 155 -38.85 -11.88 14.89
N LEU A 156 -38.73 -10.65 14.37
CA LEU A 156 -37.55 -9.82 14.51
C LEU A 156 -37.82 -8.72 15.53
N SER A 157 -36.87 -8.50 16.44
CA SER A 157 -36.91 -7.39 17.41
C SER A 157 -36.30 -6.10 16.84
N LEU A 158 -35.51 -6.22 15.74
CA LEU A 158 -34.88 -5.12 15.02
C LEU A 158 -35.72 -4.70 13.81
N ARG A 159 -35.63 -3.39 13.48
CA ARG A 159 -36.40 -2.82 12.35
C ARG A 159 -35.54 -2.54 11.14
N ALA A 160 -34.26 -2.20 11.37
CA ALA A 160 -33.37 -1.75 10.29
C ALA A 160 -31.89 -1.97 10.62
N GLU A 161 -31.08 -2.01 9.59
CA GLU A 161 -29.64 -1.85 9.70
C GLU A 161 -29.31 -0.47 10.28
N GLY A 162 -28.21 -0.38 11.04
CA GLY A 162 -27.80 0.85 11.73
C GLY A 162 -28.38 0.98 13.14
N GLU A 163 -29.25 0.09 13.59
CA GLU A 163 -29.76 0.13 14.96
C GLU A 163 -28.67 -0.27 15.97
N PRO A 164 -28.54 0.49 17.08
CA PRO A 164 -27.66 0.11 18.18
C PRO A 164 -28.25 -1.05 18.97
N VAL A 165 -27.40 -1.98 19.35
CA VAL A 165 -27.75 -3.15 20.17
C VAL A 165 -26.80 -3.28 21.35
N GLN A 166 -27.28 -3.90 22.43
CA GLN A 166 -26.49 -4.23 23.60
C GLN A 166 -26.26 -5.75 23.68
N ALA A 167 -25.13 -6.15 24.25
CA ALA A 167 -24.87 -7.55 24.53
C ALA A 167 -26.00 -8.20 25.33
N GLY A 168 -26.50 -9.35 24.88
CA GLY A 168 -27.64 -10.04 25.45
C GLY A 168 -29.02 -9.50 25.03
N GLN A 169 -29.10 -8.41 24.26
CA GLN A 169 -30.36 -7.92 23.68
C GLN A 169 -30.91 -8.94 22.68
N GLU A 170 -32.22 -9.18 22.71
CA GLU A 170 -32.90 -10.03 21.76
C GLU A 170 -32.95 -9.38 20.37
N LEU A 171 -32.50 -10.15 19.37
CA LEU A 171 -32.49 -9.75 17.96
C LEU A 171 -33.64 -10.38 17.18
N ALA A 172 -33.94 -11.63 17.48
CA ALA A 172 -34.97 -12.41 16.82
C ALA A 172 -35.46 -13.56 17.72
N GLU A 173 -36.64 -14.06 17.45
CA GLU A 173 -37.14 -15.35 17.97
C GLU A 173 -37.05 -16.41 16.90
N LEU A 174 -36.44 -17.53 17.24
CA LEU A 174 -36.27 -18.72 16.39
C LEU A 174 -37.13 -19.87 16.83
N TYR A 175 -37.89 -20.45 15.91
CA TYR A 175 -38.47 -21.78 16.06
C TYR A 175 -37.60 -22.83 15.41
N ALA A 176 -36.98 -23.70 16.18
CA ALA A 176 -36.12 -24.78 15.70
C ALA A 176 -36.54 -26.14 16.32
N PRO A 177 -36.98 -27.12 15.50
CA PRO A 177 -37.39 -28.42 16.01
C PRO A 177 -36.30 -29.14 16.81
N ALA A 178 -35.04 -28.99 16.45
CA ALA A 178 -33.89 -29.55 17.16
C ALA A 178 -33.78 -28.99 18.59
N ILE A 179 -33.94 -27.66 18.74
CA ILE A 179 -33.92 -27.00 20.05
C ILE A 179 -35.12 -27.42 20.88
N LEU A 180 -36.31 -27.54 20.29
CA LEU A 180 -37.50 -27.96 20.98
C LEU A 180 -37.35 -29.41 21.50
N ASN A 181 -36.84 -30.35 20.69
CA ASN A 181 -36.56 -31.73 21.11
C ASN A 181 -35.54 -31.78 22.25
N ALA A 182 -34.45 -30.98 22.16
CA ALA A 182 -33.46 -30.90 23.23
C ALA A 182 -34.05 -30.37 24.57
N GLN A 183 -35.02 -29.46 24.51
CA GLN A 183 -35.74 -28.97 25.70
C GLN A 183 -36.62 -30.07 26.29
N VAL A 184 -37.33 -30.83 25.47
CA VAL A 184 -38.13 -31.99 25.94
C VAL A 184 -37.24 -33.04 26.60
N ASP A 185 -36.10 -33.38 25.99
CA ASP A 185 -35.13 -34.31 26.57
C ASP A 185 -34.58 -33.82 27.92
N PHE A 186 -34.34 -32.51 28.05
CA PHE A 186 -33.90 -31.86 29.28
C PHE A 186 -34.97 -31.98 30.39
N LEU A 187 -36.24 -31.71 30.08
CA LEU A 187 -37.34 -31.84 31.02
C LEU A 187 -37.54 -33.31 31.46
N LEU A 188 -37.48 -34.25 30.55
CA LEU A 188 -37.57 -35.68 30.84
C LEU A 188 -36.41 -36.17 31.74
N ALA A 189 -35.21 -35.61 31.56
CA ALA A 189 -34.05 -35.94 32.38
C ALA A 189 -34.15 -35.43 33.83
N GLN A 190 -35.03 -34.46 34.09
CA GLN A 190 -35.25 -33.86 35.42
C GLN A 190 -36.30 -34.62 36.28
N ASP A 191 -37.10 -35.52 35.70
CA ASP A 191 -38.15 -36.25 36.45
C ASP A 191 -37.56 -37.03 37.64
N ARG A 192 -38.16 -36.81 38.86
CA ARG A 192 -37.54 -36.97 40.18
C ARG A 192 -37.31 -38.40 40.66
N ASN A 193 -37.62 -39.44 39.91
CA ASN A 193 -37.71 -40.81 40.42
C ASN A 193 -36.47 -41.72 40.33
N ALA A 194 -35.24 -41.21 40.00
CA ALA A 194 -34.01 -42.03 40.02
C ALA A 194 -32.74 -41.21 40.25
N ALA A 195 -32.09 -41.37 41.40
CA ALA A 195 -31.28 -40.34 42.05
C ALA A 195 -29.90 -40.02 41.45
N ASP A 196 -29.08 -40.92 40.90
CA ASP A 196 -27.70 -40.57 40.52
C ASP A 196 -27.39 -40.58 39.01
N ARG A 197 -27.93 -41.56 38.28
CA ARG A 197 -27.71 -41.66 36.83
C ARG A 197 -28.42 -40.57 36.04
N ARG A 198 -29.44 -39.93 36.59
CA ARG A 198 -30.24 -38.88 35.95
C ARG A 198 -29.68 -37.49 36.18
N ARG A 199 -28.90 -37.22 37.26
CA ARG A 199 -28.19 -35.98 37.42
C ARG A 199 -27.18 -35.76 36.30
N VAL A 200 -26.37 -36.79 35.99
CA VAL A 200 -25.43 -36.76 34.86
C VAL A 200 -26.17 -36.59 33.53
N SER A 201 -27.37 -37.18 33.39
CA SER A 201 -28.18 -37.00 32.18
C SER A 201 -28.77 -35.60 32.06
N ALA A 202 -29.22 -34.97 33.17
CA ALA A 202 -29.76 -33.63 33.18
C ALA A 202 -28.68 -32.59 32.90
N ASP A 203 -27.47 -32.72 33.47
CA ASP A 203 -26.33 -31.84 33.18
C ASP A 203 -25.90 -31.97 31.74
N LYS A 204 -25.90 -33.18 31.18
CA LYS A 204 -25.60 -33.38 29.75
C LYS A 204 -26.65 -32.72 28.85
N ALA A 205 -27.94 -32.88 29.16
CA ALA A 205 -29.02 -32.26 28.41
C ALA A 205 -28.97 -30.72 28.49
N ARG A 206 -28.66 -30.17 29.67
CA ARG A 206 -28.42 -28.72 29.86
C ARG A 206 -27.25 -28.23 28.96
N ASN A 207 -26.14 -28.99 28.92
CA ASN A 207 -25.01 -28.64 28.08
C ASN A 207 -25.37 -28.68 26.58
N ILE A 208 -26.23 -29.61 26.14
CA ILE A 208 -26.72 -29.62 24.75
C ILE A 208 -27.50 -28.36 24.45
N LEU A 209 -28.38 -27.88 25.34
CA LEU A 209 -29.11 -26.63 25.16
C LEU A 209 -28.15 -25.43 25.04
N ARG A 210 -27.10 -25.37 25.87
CA ARG A 210 -26.06 -24.33 25.76
C ARG A 210 -25.29 -24.38 24.45
N LEU A 211 -24.97 -25.60 23.96
CA LEU A 211 -24.33 -25.76 22.65
C LEU A 211 -25.23 -25.34 21.48
N LEU A 212 -26.54 -25.40 21.65
CA LEU A 212 -27.55 -24.91 20.75
C LEU A 212 -27.84 -23.41 20.97
N ASP A 213 -27.01 -22.72 21.78
CA ASP A 213 -27.07 -21.30 22.08
C ASP A 213 -28.38 -20.85 22.75
N VAL A 214 -29.03 -21.75 23.48
CA VAL A 214 -30.19 -21.41 24.31
C VAL A 214 -29.71 -20.66 25.55
N PRO A 215 -30.14 -19.41 25.80
CA PRO A 215 -29.70 -18.62 26.94
C PRO A 215 -30.01 -19.30 28.30
N ASP A 216 -29.10 -19.14 29.28
CA ASP A 216 -29.23 -19.78 30.61
C ASP A 216 -30.48 -19.34 31.39
N ASP A 217 -30.94 -18.12 31.21
CA ASP A 217 -32.18 -17.60 31.77
C ASP A 217 -33.41 -18.33 31.17
N VAL A 218 -33.38 -18.61 29.87
CA VAL A 218 -34.42 -19.40 29.17
C VAL A 218 -34.40 -20.84 29.68
N ILE A 219 -33.20 -21.46 29.78
CA ILE A 219 -33.06 -22.83 30.32
C ILE A 219 -33.59 -22.89 31.75
N THR A 220 -33.30 -21.88 32.59
CA THR A 220 -33.79 -21.84 33.97
C THR A 220 -35.30 -21.63 34.02
N ALA A 221 -35.87 -20.83 33.12
CA ALA A 221 -37.30 -20.65 33.01
C ALA A 221 -38.01 -21.95 32.57
N ILE A 222 -37.48 -22.68 31.58
CA ILE A 222 -38.00 -24.01 31.17
C ILE A 222 -37.97 -24.99 32.33
N GLN A 223 -36.88 -25.00 33.11
CA GLN A 223 -36.77 -25.86 34.30
C GLN A 223 -37.78 -25.53 35.38
N ARG A 224 -38.05 -24.25 35.62
CA ARG A 224 -39.01 -23.78 36.63
C ARG A 224 -40.45 -24.05 36.20
N ASP A 225 -40.76 -23.72 34.94
CA ASP A 225 -42.12 -23.77 34.39
C ASP A 225 -42.54 -25.22 34.02
N GLY A 226 -41.56 -26.11 33.77
CA GLY A 226 -41.80 -27.51 33.36
C GLY A 226 -42.32 -27.65 31.93
N GLU A 227 -42.26 -26.57 31.12
CA GLU A 227 -42.78 -26.50 29.77
C GLU A 227 -41.69 -26.10 28.76
N ALA A 228 -41.65 -26.78 27.63
CA ALA A 228 -40.76 -26.43 26.53
C ALA A 228 -41.29 -25.18 25.79
N ARG A 229 -40.39 -24.31 25.37
CA ARG A 229 -40.71 -23.08 24.63
C ARG A 229 -40.52 -23.29 23.14
N ASN A 230 -41.54 -23.01 22.37
CA ASN A 230 -41.47 -23.11 20.91
C ASN A 230 -40.53 -22.05 20.28
N ARG A 231 -40.45 -20.88 20.92
CA ARG A 231 -39.64 -19.76 20.47
C ARG A 231 -38.47 -19.55 21.43
N VAL A 232 -37.29 -19.45 20.85
CA VAL A 232 -36.04 -19.19 21.58
C VAL A 232 -35.42 -17.93 21.07
N PRO A 233 -35.05 -16.99 21.97
CA PRO A 233 -34.44 -15.75 21.54
C PRO A 233 -33.02 -15.95 21.05
N ILE A 234 -32.69 -15.33 19.91
CA ILE A 234 -31.31 -15.15 19.44
C ILE A 234 -30.88 -13.78 19.93
N ARG A 235 -29.72 -13.72 20.59
CA ARG A 235 -29.23 -12.51 21.25
C ARG A 235 -27.96 -11.97 20.64
N ALA A 236 -27.75 -10.65 20.80
CA ALA A 236 -26.52 -9.99 20.43
C ALA A 236 -25.37 -10.48 21.30
N PRO A 237 -24.24 -10.92 20.72
CA PRO A 237 -23.07 -11.36 21.47
C PRO A 237 -22.24 -10.20 22.04
N ILE A 238 -22.30 -9.03 21.41
CA ILE A 238 -21.54 -7.82 21.78
C ILE A 238 -22.42 -6.58 21.74
N ASP A 239 -21.95 -5.49 22.39
CA ASP A 239 -22.47 -4.16 22.18
C ASP A 239 -22.02 -3.62 20.82
N GLY A 240 -22.91 -3.00 20.06
CA GLY A 240 -22.52 -2.49 18.75
C GLY A 240 -23.66 -1.91 17.95
N ILE A 241 -23.44 -1.84 16.65
CA ILE A 241 -24.43 -1.43 15.66
C ILE A 241 -24.62 -2.58 14.67
N VAL A 242 -25.85 -2.87 14.32
CA VAL A 242 -26.17 -3.86 13.29
C VAL A 242 -25.76 -3.31 11.93
N THR A 243 -24.74 -3.88 11.32
CA THR A 243 -24.22 -3.44 10.01
C THR A 243 -24.89 -4.16 8.86
N GLN A 244 -25.34 -5.40 9.10
CA GLN A 244 -26.05 -6.20 8.12
C GLN A 244 -27.18 -6.99 8.80
N MET A 245 -28.33 -7.00 8.17
CA MET A 245 -29.50 -7.74 8.62
C MET A 245 -30.11 -8.53 7.45
N VAL A 246 -29.70 -9.76 7.29
CA VAL A 246 -30.23 -10.68 6.25
C VAL A 246 -31.52 -11.32 6.70
N ALA A 247 -31.66 -11.55 8.00
CA ALA A 247 -32.82 -12.19 8.62
C ALA A 247 -34.13 -11.45 8.32
N ARG A 248 -35.23 -12.20 8.08
CA ARG A 248 -36.58 -11.68 7.88
C ARG A 248 -37.60 -12.55 8.58
N ASP A 249 -38.71 -11.95 8.99
CA ASP A 249 -39.85 -12.70 9.58
C ASP A 249 -40.31 -13.79 8.65
N GLY A 250 -40.54 -15.01 9.18
CA GLY A 250 -40.95 -16.17 8.42
C GLY A 250 -39.85 -16.85 7.59
N MET A 251 -38.62 -16.33 7.61
CA MET A 251 -37.50 -16.89 6.85
C MET A 251 -37.02 -18.22 7.48
N TYR A 252 -36.77 -19.22 6.65
CA TYR A 252 -36.07 -20.44 7.05
C TYR A 252 -34.57 -20.22 7.04
N VAL A 253 -33.89 -20.57 8.14
CA VAL A 253 -32.45 -20.42 8.33
C VAL A 253 -31.77 -21.72 8.69
N THR A 254 -30.50 -21.83 8.34
CA THR A 254 -29.62 -22.95 8.64
C THR A 254 -28.39 -22.46 9.39
N GLU A 255 -27.56 -23.35 9.92
CA GLU A 255 -26.30 -22.97 10.61
C GLU A 255 -25.35 -22.16 9.73
N ALA A 256 -25.43 -22.29 8.41
CA ALA A 256 -24.65 -21.52 7.44
C ALA A 256 -25.25 -20.14 7.14
N SER A 257 -26.49 -19.89 7.57
CA SER A 257 -27.16 -18.59 7.31
C SER A 257 -26.63 -17.53 8.28
N GLU A 258 -25.95 -16.53 7.75
CA GLU A 258 -25.61 -15.32 8.51
C GLU A 258 -26.89 -14.49 8.66
N MET A 259 -27.31 -14.29 9.91
CA MET A 259 -28.55 -13.57 10.21
C MET A 259 -28.29 -12.08 10.41
N PHE A 260 -27.26 -11.76 11.19
CA PHE A 260 -26.86 -10.41 11.53
C PHE A 260 -25.35 -10.32 11.59
N THR A 261 -24.83 -9.13 11.23
CA THR A 261 -23.47 -8.72 11.53
C THR A 261 -23.55 -7.50 12.44
N ILE A 262 -22.85 -7.55 13.57
CA ILE A 262 -22.79 -6.48 14.57
C ILE A 262 -21.36 -5.99 14.66
N ALA A 263 -21.16 -4.66 14.58
CA ALA A 263 -19.85 -4.02 14.70
C ALA A 263 -19.79 -3.16 15.96
N ASP A 264 -18.74 -3.33 16.75
CA ASP A 264 -18.38 -2.37 17.77
C ASP A 264 -17.56 -1.24 17.11
N LEU A 265 -18.13 -0.04 17.06
CA LEU A 265 -17.51 1.15 16.49
C LEU A 265 -16.77 2.02 17.50
N SER A 266 -16.50 1.53 18.71
CA SER A 266 -15.72 2.27 19.71
C SER A 266 -14.28 2.51 19.29
N GLN A 267 -13.78 1.68 18.38
CA GLN A 267 -12.50 1.77 17.71
C GLN A 267 -12.70 1.53 16.20
N VAL A 268 -11.92 2.19 15.38
CA VAL A 268 -11.98 2.03 13.92
C VAL A 268 -10.59 1.87 13.33
N TRP A 269 -10.50 1.17 12.24
CA TRP A 269 -9.31 1.12 11.43
C TRP A 269 -9.33 2.24 10.38
N VAL A 270 -8.14 2.72 10.04
CA VAL A 270 -7.95 3.61 8.90
C VAL A 270 -6.91 2.98 7.99
N MET A 271 -7.37 2.63 6.79
CA MET A 271 -6.51 2.04 5.76
C MET A 271 -5.93 3.17 4.93
N VAL A 272 -4.61 3.24 4.86
CA VAL A 272 -3.87 4.23 4.07
C VAL A 272 -2.93 3.54 3.09
N ASP A 273 -2.71 4.18 1.95
CA ASP A 273 -1.78 3.71 0.94
C ASP A 273 -0.55 4.61 0.93
N ILE A 274 0.64 4.01 1.06
CA ILE A 274 1.92 4.68 1.18
C ILE A 274 2.81 4.32 0.00
N TYR A 275 3.42 5.32 -0.64
CA TYR A 275 4.32 5.10 -1.78
C TYR A 275 5.58 4.34 -1.38
N GLU A 276 6.09 3.50 -2.28
CA GLU A 276 7.30 2.68 -2.10
C GLU A 276 8.49 3.49 -1.58
N SER A 277 8.70 4.72 -2.06
CA SER A 277 9.79 5.61 -1.64
C SER A 277 9.72 6.08 -0.18
N GLN A 278 8.59 5.87 0.50
CA GLN A 278 8.38 6.29 1.89
C GLN A 278 8.31 5.11 2.89
N ILE A 279 8.42 3.88 2.41
CA ILE A 279 8.27 2.67 3.24
C ILE A 279 9.32 2.63 4.36
N ASP A 280 10.57 3.01 4.08
CA ASP A 280 11.65 3.04 5.06
C ASP A 280 11.41 4.03 6.23
N TRP A 281 10.36 4.84 6.13
CA TRP A 281 9.98 5.78 7.18
C TRP A 281 8.93 5.21 8.12
N LEU A 282 8.42 4.02 7.81
CA LEU A 282 7.34 3.38 8.54
C LEU A 282 7.85 2.33 9.50
N SER A 283 7.20 2.25 10.64
CA SER A 283 7.26 1.12 11.57
C SER A 283 5.96 1.07 12.37
N GLU A 284 5.64 -0.09 12.90
CA GLU A 284 4.54 -0.24 13.84
C GLU A 284 4.79 0.61 15.09
N GLY A 285 3.72 1.14 15.68
CA GLY A 285 3.75 2.02 16.84
C GLY A 285 4.08 3.48 16.55
N LEU A 286 4.23 3.92 15.29
CA LEU A 286 4.37 5.34 14.97
C LEU A 286 3.06 6.08 15.22
N SER A 287 3.18 7.27 15.82
CA SER A 287 2.04 8.15 16.04
C SER A 287 1.48 8.67 14.72
N ALA A 288 0.17 8.75 14.64
CA ALA A 288 -0.55 9.31 13.51
C ALA A 288 -1.63 10.28 13.97
N GLU A 289 -1.86 11.31 13.16
CA GLU A 289 -2.99 12.21 13.31
C GLU A 289 -3.93 12.08 12.14
N MET A 290 -5.22 12.16 12.41
CA MET A 290 -6.25 12.11 11.40
C MET A 290 -7.20 13.31 11.52
N ARG A 291 -7.60 13.84 10.36
CA ARG A 291 -8.65 14.87 10.24
C ARG A 291 -9.69 14.41 9.23
N VAL A 292 -10.94 14.53 9.60
CA VAL A 292 -12.07 14.15 8.75
C VAL A 292 -12.76 15.41 8.25
N PRO A 293 -12.92 15.61 6.93
CA PRO A 293 -13.57 16.81 6.36
C PRO A 293 -14.98 17.05 6.89
N ALA A 294 -15.70 15.97 7.25
CA ALA A 294 -17.04 16.05 7.83
C ALA A 294 -17.08 16.67 9.24
N ARG A 295 -15.92 16.86 9.89
CA ARG A 295 -15.79 17.44 11.25
C ARG A 295 -14.58 18.37 11.30
N PRO A 296 -14.66 19.54 10.66
CA PRO A 296 -13.56 20.49 10.61
C PRO A 296 -13.20 20.98 12.03
N GLY A 297 -11.89 21.13 12.27
CA GLY A 297 -11.35 21.58 13.55
C GLY A 297 -11.16 20.50 14.61
N ARG A 298 -11.54 19.25 14.35
CA ARG A 298 -11.24 18.11 15.22
C ARG A 298 -10.12 17.27 14.63
N THR A 299 -9.16 16.90 15.45
CA THR A 299 -8.08 15.96 15.15
C THR A 299 -8.24 14.74 16.03
N TRP A 300 -8.00 13.58 15.49
CA TRP A 300 -7.92 12.31 16.20
C TRP A 300 -6.48 11.86 16.21
N GLU A 301 -6.03 11.35 17.34
CA GLU A 301 -4.72 10.73 17.52
C GLU A 301 -4.86 9.22 17.45
N GLY A 302 -3.91 8.56 16.83
CA GLY A 302 -3.86 7.12 16.66
C GLY A 302 -2.43 6.65 16.40
N GLU A 303 -2.29 5.41 16.04
CA GLU A 303 -0.99 4.80 15.78
C GLU A 303 -1.02 3.84 14.59
N VAL A 304 0.15 3.59 14.02
CA VAL A 304 0.37 2.55 13.02
C VAL A 304 0.31 1.19 13.72
N ASP A 305 -0.69 0.40 13.37
CA ASP A 305 -0.92 -0.91 13.97
C ASP A 305 -0.26 -2.02 13.14
N TYR A 306 -0.39 -1.98 11.81
CA TYR A 306 0.11 -3.04 10.95
C TYR A 306 0.52 -2.55 9.57
N LEU A 307 1.64 -3.08 9.06
CA LEU A 307 2.10 -2.88 7.70
C LEU A 307 1.84 -4.16 6.90
N TYR A 308 1.02 -4.09 5.85
CA TYR A 308 0.79 -5.25 4.99
C TYR A 308 2.07 -5.61 4.23
N PRO A 309 2.41 -6.92 4.11
CA PRO A 309 3.71 -7.34 3.55
C PRO A 309 3.76 -7.28 2.02
N GLU A 310 2.68 -6.92 1.35
CA GLU A 310 2.54 -6.95 -0.10
C GLU A 310 2.23 -5.56 -0.65
N LEU A 311 2.92 -5.17 -1.72
CA LEU A 311 2.64 -3.95 -2.47
C LEU A 311 1.53 -4.19 -3.48
N ASP A 312 0.63 -3.23 -3.61
CA ASP A 312 -0.30 -3.22 -4.73
C ASP A 312 0.46 -3.03 -6.05
N PRO A 313 0.36 -3.99 -7.00
CA PRO A 313 1.17 -3.96 -8.22
C PRO A 313 0.77 -2.85 -9.21
N VAL A 314 -0.41 -2.27 -9.05
CA VAL A 314 -0.94 -1.22 -9.95
C VAL A 314 -0.55 0.16 -9.45
N SER A 315 -0.83 0.44 -8.19
CA SER A 315 -0.54 1.74 -7.55
C SER A 315 0.90 1.84 -7.04
N ARG A 316 1.61 0.72 -6.84
CA ARG A 316 2.93 0.61 -6.19
C ARG A 316 2.94 1.25 -4.81
N THR A 317 1.88 1.00 -4.06
CA THR A 317 1.74 1.47 -2.70
C THR A 317 1.70 0.31 -1.72
N LEU A 318 2.21 0.54 -0.52
CA LEU A 318 2.05 -0.34 0.62
C LEU A 318 0.79 0.06 1.37
N GLN A 319 -0.09 -0.89 1.62
CA GLN A 319 -1.23 -0.66 2.49
C GLN A 319 -0.79 -0.70 3.96
N VAL A 320 -1.22 0.28 4.72
CA VAL A 320 -0.92 0.40 6.16
C VAL A 320 -2.22 0.59 6.93
N ARG A 321 -2.34 -0.16 8.02
CA ARG A 321 -3.47 -0.09 8.94
C ARG A 321 -3.10 0.78 10.14
N LEU A 322 -3.95 1.73 10.40
CA LEU A 322 -3.88 2.61 11.56
C LEU A 322 -5.09 2.36 12.46
N VAL A 323 -4.92 2.52 13.75
CA VAL A 323 -5.97 2.34 14.75
C VAL A 323 -6.29 3.69 15.40
N PHE A 324 -7.59 4.00 15.50
CA PHE A 324 -8.10 5.22 16.10
C PHE A 324 -9.26 4.93 17.04
N GLU A 325 -9.22 5.51 18.23
CA GLU A 325 -10.32 5.46 19.18
C GLU A 325 -11.52 6.32 18.71
N ASN A 326 -12.72 5.79 18.87
CA ASN A 326 -13.97 6.42 18.43
C ASN A 326 -15.09 6.30 19.49
N PRO A 327 -14.85 6.78 20.74
CA PRO A 327 -15.83 6.64 21.83
C PRO A 327 -17.18 7.28 21.52
N ASP A 328 -17.18 8.37 20.79
CA ASP A 328 -18.39 9.10 20.39
C ASP A 328 -19.10 8.49 19.17
N ARG A 329 -18.52 7.45 18.55
CA ARG A 329 -19.03 6.79 17.33
C ARG A 329 -19.29 7.77 16.17
N VAL A 330 -18.51 8.86 16.12
CA VAL A 330 -18.61 9.91 15.08
C VAL A 330 -17.93 9.48 13.80
N LEU A 331 -16.83 8.73 13.91
CA LEU A 331 -16.13 8.13 12.78
C LEU A 331 -16.96 6.96 12.27
N LYS A 332 -17.32 7.03 10.98
CA LYS A 332 -18.12 5.98 10.34
C LYS A 332 -17.28 5.31 9.26
N PRO A 333 -17.37 3.98 9.13
CA PRO A 333 -16.74 3.27 8.02
C PRO A 333 -17.11 3.88 6.66
N ASN A 334 -16.15 3.80 5.74
CA ASN A 334 -16.18 4.41 4.40
C ASN A 334 -16.07 5.94 4.35
N MET A 335 -15.86 6.63 5.47
CA MET A 335 -15.42 8.03 5.44
C MET A 335 -13.96 8.10 5.01
N PHE A 336 -13.60 9.19 4.31
CA PHE A 336 -12.22 9.53 4.02
C PHE A 336 -11.68 10.51 5.06
N ALA A 337 -10.39 10.43 5.28
CA ALA A 337 -9.68 11.26 6.23
C ALA A 337 -8.30 11.64 5.70
N ASP A 338 -7.87 12.85 5.99
CA ASP A 338 -6.49 13.28 5.81
C ASP A 338 -5.67 12.76 6.99
N VAL A 339 -4.61 12.01 6.70
CA VAL A 339 -3.78 11.35 7.70
C VAL A 339 -2.35 11.85 7.61
N VAL A 340 -1.75 12.10 8.76
CA VAL A 340 -0.32 12.42 8.90
C VAL A 340 0.31 11.38 9.82
N ILE A 341 1.28 10.62 9.31
CA ILE A 341 2.06 9.65 10.09
C ILE A 341 3.42 10.28 10.39
N TYR A 342 3.86 10.23 11.66
CA TYR A 342 5.11 10.82 12.12
C TYR A 342 6.22 9.76 12.16
N GLY A 343 7.06 9.72 11.11
CA GLY A 343 8.18 8.78 10.96
C GLY A 343 9.42 9.11 11.81
N GLY A 344 9.32 10.10 12.69
CA GLY A 344 10.39 10.48 13.61
C GLY A 344 11.44 11.43 13.03
N PRO A 345 12.40 11.88 13.87
CA PRO A 345 13.45 12.78 13.46
C PRO A 345 14.62 12.03 12.78
N LYS A 346 15.09 12.55 11.66
CA LYS A 346 16.41 12.24 11.11
C LYS A 346 17.38 13.31 11.58
N ARG A 347 18.28 12.97 12.48
CA ARG A 347 19.20 13.90 13.14
C ARG A 347 20.53 14.01 12.39
N GLU A 348 21.28 15.09 12.66
CA GLU A 348 22.64 15.29 12.15
C GLU A 348 22.76 15.23 10.61
N VAL A 349 21.74 15.67 9.90
CA VAL A 349 21.75 15.74 8.44
C VAL A 349 22.20 17.11 7.97
N LEU A 350 22.99 17.16 6.91
CA LEU A 350 23.26 18.40 6.20
C LEU A 350 21.99 18.83 5.47
N LYS A 351 21.58 20.07 5.65
CA LYS A 351 20.36 20.60 5.03
C LYS A 351 20.61 21.95 4.39
N ILE A 352 19.90 22.19 3.32
CA ILE A 352 19.92 23.46 2.59
C ILE A 352 18.48 23.93 2.32
N PRO A 353 18.25 25.23 2.09
CA PRO A 353 16.99 25.70 1.55
C PRO A 353 16.72 25.10 0.16
N ALA A 354 15.51 24.61 -0.08
CA ALA A 354 15.13 23.99 -1.36
C ALA A 354 15.29 24.97 -2.56
N GLU A 355 15.17 26.27 -2.30
CA GLU A 355 15.38 27.30 -3.31
C GLU A 355 16.84 27.37 -3.83
N ALA A 356 17.82 26.85 -3.07
CA ALA A 356 19.23 26.81 -3.50
C ALA A 356 19.50 25.65 -4.48
N LEU A 357 18.66 24.64 -4.52
CA LEU A 357 18.85 23.47 -5.35
C LEU A 357 18.44 23.75 -6.80
N ILE A 358 19.35 23.47 -7.73
CA ILE A 358 19.10 23.51 -9.17
C ILE A 358 18.91 22.06 -9.64
N VAL A 359 17.69 21.73 -10.07
CA VAL A 359 17.36 20.41 -10.62
C VAL A 359 17.21 20.54 -12.13
N THR A 360 18.07 19.85 -12.86
CA THR A 360 17.95 19.68 -14.31
C THR A 360 17.61 18.22 -14.60
N GLY A 361 17.16 17.89 -15.82
CA GLY A 361 16.82 16.51 -16.16
C GLY A 361 17.99 15.50 -16.04
N GLU A 362 19.22 15.98 -15.89
CA GLU A 362 20.43 15.15 -15.86
C GLU A 362 21.20 15.24 -14.54
N ARG A 363 21.00 16.30 -13.73
CA ARG A 363 21.78 16.53 -12.50
C ARG A 363 21.07 17.40 -11.48
N GLU A 364 21.52 17.29 -10.25
CA GLU A 364 21.20 18.17 -9.14
C GLU A 364 22.46 18.92 -8.73
N SER A 365 22.39 20.23 -8.62
CA SER A 365 23.56 21.07 -8.32
C SER A 365 23.20 22.25 -7.42
N VAL A 366 24.20 22.75 -6.73
CA VAL A 366 24.13 23.93 -5.87
C VAL A 366 25.31 24.84 -6.22
N VAL A 367 25.14 26.15 -6.15
CA VAL A 367 26.22 27.09 -6.37
C VAL A 367 26.85 27.46 -5.03
N THR A 368 28.12 27.11 -4.83
CA THR A 368 28.92 27.48 -3.65
C THR A 368 29.61 28.83 -3.82
N VAL A 369 29.83 29.52 -2.71
CA VAL A 369 30.54 30.81 -2.64
C VAL A 369 31.96 30.56 -2.18
N LEU A 370 32.94 30.90 -3.05
CA LEU A 370 34.38 30.73 -2.75
C LEU A 370 35.03 31.98 -2.14
N GLY A 371 34.24 33.05 -1.94
CA GLY A 371 34.76 34.36 -1.50
C GLY A 371 35.19 35.25 -2.68
N ASP A 372 35.41 36.53 -2.40
CA ASP A 372 35.87 37.54 -3.36
C ASP A 372 35.01 37.63 -4.66
N GLY A 373 33.70 37.38 -4.57
CA GLY A 373 32.81 37.37 -5.71
C GLY A 373 32.96 36.18 -6.66
N ARG A 374 33.59 35.10 -6.20
CA ARG A 374 33.75 33.83 -6.95
C ARG A 374 32.73 32.81 -6.52
N PHE A 375 32.13 32.16 -7.49
CA PHE A 375 31.08 31.17 -7.34
C PHE A 375 31.42 29.92 -8.15
N GLN A 376 31.02 28.75 -7.65
CA GLN A 376 31.24 27.50 -8.35
C GLN A 376 30.02 26.59 -8.20
N PRO A 377 29.44 26.13 -9.31
CA PRO A 377 28.45 25.05 -9.26
C PRO A 377 29.09 23.73 -8.79
N VAL A 378 28.43 23.05 -7.91
CA VAL A 378 28.84 21.74 -7.38
C VAL A 378 27.67 20.76 -7.52
N ASP A 379 27.95 19.59 -8.08
CA ASP A 379 26.96 18.53 -8.15
C ASP A 379 26.72 17.95 -6.75
N VAL A 380 25.47 17.75 -6.40
CA VAL A 380 25.07 17.25 -5.10
C VAL A 380 24.19 16.02 -5.27
N VAL A 381 24.21 15.16 -4.28
CA VAL A 381 23.24 14.08 -4.14
C VAL A 381 22.28 14.47 -3.02
N THR A 382 21.01 14.63 -3.37
CA THR A 382 20.00 14.97 -2.39
C THR A 382 19.39 13.74 -1.74
N GLY A 383 18.85 13.94 -0.55
CA GLY A 383 18.10 12.93 0.19
C GLY A 383 16.64 13.35 0.35
N MET A 384 16.19 13.36 1.59
CA MET A 384 14.82 13.71 1.93
C MET A 384 14.55 15.22 1.73
N GLN A 385 13.48 15.55 1.02
CA GLN A 385 12.97 16.91 0.96
C GLN A 385 11.79 17.10 1.92
N ARG A 386 11.81 18.19 2.69
CA ARG A 386 10.72 18.54 3.59
C ARG A 386 10.40 20.05 3.54
N GLY A 387 9.26 20.39 2.98
CA GLY A 387 8.86 21.80 2.82
C GLY A 387 9.93 22.58 2.07
N ASP A 388 10.51 23.56 2.74
CA ASP A 388 11.54 24.44 2.18
C ASP A 388 12.98 23.98 2.44
N GLU A 389 13.18 22.77 2.99
CA GLU A 389 14.50 22.21 3.31
C GLU A 389 14.74 20.90 2.55
N VAL A 390 15.98 20.72 2.06
CA VAL A 390 16.45 19.52 1.38
C VAL A 390 17.69 18.99 2.08
N GLU A 391 17.71 17.69 2.31
CA GLU A 391 18.87 16.97 2.81
C GLU A 391 19.93 16.81 1.72
N ILE A 392 21.18 17.00 2.08
CA ILE A 392 22.33 16.71 1.22
C ILE A 392 23.04 15.48 1.75
N LEU A 393 23.17 14.48 0.89
CA LEU A 393 23.87 13.23 1.18
C LEU A 393 25.36 13.31 0.84
N SER A 394 25.71 14.04 -0.22
CA SER A 394 27.10 14.31 -0.64
C SER A 394 27.19 15.53 -1.54
N GLY A 395 28.38 16.10 -1.62
CA GLY A 395 28.72 17.24 -2.50
C GLY A 395 28.92 18.56 -1.77
N LEU A 396 28.52 18.70 -0.51
CA LEU A 396 28.72 19.89 0.32
C LEU A 396 29.22 19.48 1.70
N ASP A 397 29.99 20.38 2.32
CA ASP A 397 30.43 20.27 3.71
C ASP A 397 29.62 21.24 4.60
N GLU A 398 29.67 20.99 5.93
CA GLU A 398 29.11 21.89 6.93
C GLU A 398 29.81 23.25 6.89
N ASP A 399 29.06 24.33 7.04
CA ASP A 399 29.51 25.72 6.94
C ASP A 399 29.85 26.21 5.52
N ASP A 400 29.72 25.41 4.47
CA ASP A 400 29.76 25.88 3.10
C ASP A 400 28.74 27.02 2.89
N GLU A 401 29.11 28.09 2.25
CA GLU A 401 28.19 29.17 1.88
C GLU A 401 27.64 28.92 0.48
N ILE A 402 26.31 28.88 0.34
CA ILE A 402 25.60 28.55 -0.89
C ILE A 402 24.71 29.72 -1.36
N VAL A 403 24.49 29.81 -2.65
CA VAL A 403 23.60 30.81 -3.25
C VAL A 403 22.15 30.31 -3.21
N VAL A 404 21.25 31.09 -2.62
CA VAL A 404 19.81 30.82 -2.54
C VAL A 404 18.95 31.66 -3.50
N SER A 405 19.53 32.67 -4.11
CA SER A 405 18.85 33.52 -5.10
C SER A 405 19.81 33.96 -6.18
N GLY A 406 19.40 33.88 -7.46
CA GLY A 406 20.26 34.20 -8.61
C GLY A 406 21.17 33.06 -9.06
N GLN A 407 21.09 31.89 -8.42
CA GLN A 407 21.90 30.70 -8.68
C GLN A 407 21.82 30.20 -10.13
N PHE A 408 20.66 30.31 -10.77
CA PHE A 408 20.43 29.81 -12.12
C PHE A 408 21.26 30.62 -13.18
N LEU A 409 21.45 31.90 -12.96
CA LEU A 409 22.26 32.76 -13.84
C LEU A 409 23.74 32.41 -13.71
N ILE A 410 24.20 32.15 -12.48
CA ILE A 410 25.59 31.77 -12.20
C ILE A 410 25.90 30.40 -12.79
N ASP A 411 25.00 29.43 -12.61
CA ASP A 411 25.12 28.07 -13.19
C ASP A 411 25.16 28.14 -14.73
N SER A 412 24.28 28.95 -15.34
CA SER A 412 24.25 29.13 -16.80
C SER A 412 25.55 29.74 -17.33
N GLU A 413 26.12 30.73 -16.65
CA GLU A 413 27.40 31.34 -17.03
C GLU A 413 28.55 30.35 -16.91
N SER A 414 28.59 29.57 -15.81
CA SER A 414 29.60 28.51 -15.62
C SER A 414 29.52 27.44 -16.72
N ASN A 415 28.32 27.02 -17.10
CA ASN A 415 28.11 26.06 -18.19
C ASN A 415 28.55 26.60 -19.55
N LEU A 416 28.32 27.90 -19.82
CA LEU A 416 28.82 28.56 -21.02
C LEU A 416 30.35 28.62 -21.03
N GLN A 417 30.99 29.00 -19.93
CA GLN A 417 32.44 29.01 -19.80
C GLN A 417 33.05 27.64 -19.96
N ALA A 418 32.46 26.61 -19.35
CA ALA A 418 32.87 25.22 -19.54
C ALA A 418 32.77 24.75 -20.99
N SER A 419 31.77 25.23 -21.72
CA SER A 419 31.58 24.91 -23.14
C SER A 419 32.62 25.62 -24.01
N PHE A 420 32.95 26.89 -23.72
CA PHE A 420 34.02 27.64 -24.41
C PHE A 420 35.39 27.04 -24.14
N GLN A 421 35.71 26.62 -22.91
CA GLN A 421 36.99 25.97 -22.59
C GLN A 421 37.17 24.66 -23.35
N ARG A 422 36.11 23.84 -23.45
CA ARG A 422 36.13 22.62 -24.27
C ARG A 422 36.36 22.88 -25.75
N MET A 423 35.81 23.95 -26.32
CA MET A 423 36.04 24.33 -27.72
C MET A 423 37.42 24.87 -27.97
N SER A 424 38.03 25.58 -27.00
CA SER A 424 39.38 26.17 -27.14
C SER A 424 40.52 25.21 -26.83
N GLY A 425 40.28 24.14 -26.04
CA GLY A 425 41.25 23.07 -25.75
C GLY A 425 41.41 22.03 -26.87
N ALA A 426 40.58 22.10 -27.91
CA ALA A 426 40.61 21.22 -29.07
C ALA A 426 41.40 21.72 -30.28
N GLN A 427 42.31 22.71 -30.07
CA GLN A 427 43.25 23.19 -31.10
C GLN A 427 44.68 22.67 -30.91
#